data_371bf508235706039c58d01ba847f88c
#
_entry.id   371bf508235706039c58d01ba847f88c
#
_cell.length_a   1.000
_cell.length_b   1.000
_cell.length_c   1.000
_cell.angle_alpha   90.00
_cell.angle_beta   90.00
_cell.angle_gamma   90.00
#
_symmetry.space_group_name_H-M   'P 1'
#
loop_
_entity.id
_entity.type
_entity.pdbx_description
1 polymer ?
#
loop_
_entity_poly.entity_id
_entity_poly.type
_entity_poly.pdbx_seq_one_letter_code
_entity_poly.pdbx_strand_id
1 'polypeptide(L)'
;MHKEMDMKILTCLVTMVWIFTVAEFAEGEQKGIMEAAGWKWDEKEMEYNSKSLFDYMDGAAELYLVYGFQRLTVRKFEKPSQPPITLELYEMDSSEDAYGLFSFDRQDEAAGIGQGSEFGGGLLRFWKGKYFASIYADGEGAEVESAVLAMGRATAELIQETGPEPKLVDLIPGKDFGLVDRSARYLKSHVLLNQRFFIAHQNILNLSRRTEAVLAQYSREKQKTNLLLIRYPGVKEARDAYQSFMGAYLPDAGGKDLVKTEDQKWTMARQRGEVVIVVFGAPTAADAETLLKATEERL
;
A
#
# COMPACT_ATOMS: atom_id res chain seq x y z
N MET A 1 -36.21 42.79 10.40
CA MET A 1 -35.01 42.13 10.94
C MET A 1 -35.31 40.75 11.55
N HIS A 2 -36.47 40.12 11.23
CA HIS A 2 -36.88 38.81 11.76
C HIS A 2 -37.09 37.71 10.71
N LYS A 3 -36.83 38.00 9.42
CA LYS A 3 -37.08 37.05 8.32
C LYS A 3 -35.82 36.34 7.76
N GLU A 4 -34.61 36.81 8.10
CA GLU A 4 -33.35 36.18 7.65
C GLU A 4 -32.77 35.14 8.58
N MET A 5 -33.26 35.03 9.82
CA MET A 5 -32.74 34.09 10.81
C MET A 5 -33.33 32.69 10.64
N ASP A 6 -34.55 32.57 10.09
CA ASP A 6 -35.20 31.25 9.95
C ASP A 6 -34.70 30.44 8.76
N MET A 7 -34.13 31.10 7.72
CA MET A 7 -33.63 30.40 6.53
C MET A 7 -32.25 29.77 6.70
N LYS A 8 -31.43 30.27 7.62
CA LYS A 8 -30.12 29.68 7.94
C LYS A 8 -30.21 28.44 8.85
N ILE A 9 -31.21 28.35 9.69
CA ILE A 9 -31.46 27.19 10.56
C ILE A 9 -32.05 26.03 9.74
N LEU A 10 -32.86 26.32 8.73
CA LEU A 10 -33.46 25.28 7.88
C LEU A 10 -32.41 24.63 6.95
N THR A 11 -31.39 25.39 6.50
CA THR A 11 -30.31 24.85 5.62
C THR A 11 -29.35 23.96 6.40
N CYS A 12 -29.11 24.21 7.71
CA CYS A 12 -28.27 23.37 8.55
C CYS A 12 -28.94 22.04 8.94
N LEU A 13 -30.27 22.04 9.10
CA LEU A 13 -31.01 20.80 9.46
C LEU A 13 -31.17 19.85 8.24
N VAL A 14 -31.24 20.35 7.01
CA VAL A 14 -31.35 19.51 5.82
C VAL A 14 -30.04 18.82 5.46
N THR A 15 -28.87 19.45 5.74
CA THR A 15 -27.56 18.82 5.52
C THR A 15 -27.22 17.75 6.56
N MET A 16 -27.74 17.84 7.78
CA MET A 16 -27.47 16.86 8.85
C MET A 16 -28.29 15.56 8.67
N VAL A 17 -29.47 15.62 8.04
CA VAL A 17 -30.33 14.45 7.78
C VAL A 17 -29.80 13.57 6.64
N TRP A 18 -29.05 14.13 5.67
CA TRP A 18 -28.51 13.36 4.54
C TRP A 18 -27.28 12.52 4.88
N ILE A 19 -26.52 12.86 5.91
CA ILE A 19 -25.32 12.10 6.30
C ILE A 19 -25.70 10.80 7.00
N PHE A 20 -26.81 10.76 7.76
CA PHE A 20 -27.28 9.55 8.43
C PHE A 20 -27.92 8.53 7.49
N THR A 21 -28.59 8.95 6.44
CA THR A 21 -29.30 8.04 5.54
C THR A 21 -28.40 7.25 4.58
N VAL A 22 -27.23 7.77 4.21
CA VAL A 22 -26.30 7.09 3.29
C VAL A 22 -25.52 5.99 4.01
N ALA A 23 -25.11 6.20 5.26
CA ALA A 23 -24.43 5.21 6.07
C ALA A 23 -25.35 4.02 6.43
N GLU A 24 -26.58 4.28 6.84
CA GLU A 24 -27.58 3.25 7.16
C GLU A 24 -28.02 2.44 5.91
N PHE A 25 -28.08 3.09 4.74
CA PHE A 25 -28.42 2.39 3.48
C PHE A 25 -27.30 1.44 3.04
N ALA A 26 -26.01 1.88 3.17
CA ALA A 26 -24.84 1.10 2.85
C ALA A 26 -24.69 -0.14 3.76
N GLU A 27 -24.99 0.03 5.04
CA GLU A 27 -24.97 -1.03 6.04
C GLU A 27 -26.04 -2.11 5.78
N GLY A 28 -27.25 -1.68 5.38
CA GLY A 28 -28.35 -2.57 5.00
C GLY A 28 -28.07 -3.41 3.76
N GLU A 29 -27.39 -2.85 2.77
CA GLU A 29 -27.05 -3.54 1.51
C GLU A 29 -25.97 -4.61 1.71
N GLN A 30 -24.91 -4.32 2.46
CA GLN A 30 -23.87 -5.29 2.82
C GLN A 30 -24.46 -6.43 3.67
N LYS A 31 -25.30 -6.12 4.64
CA LYS A 31 -26.02 -7.08 5.47
C LYS A 31 -26.89 -7.99 4.59
N GLY A 32 -27.65 -7.43 3.63
CA GLY A 32 -28.51 -8.17 2.72
C GLY A 32 -27.77 -9.17 1.84
N ILE A 33 -26.59 -8.82 1.30
CA ILE A 33 -25.79 -9.70 0.46
C ILE A 33 -25.28 -10.92 1.25
N MET A 34 -24.83 -10.70 2.48
CA MET A 34 -24.31 -11.77 3.32
C MET A 34 -25.41 -12.67 3.88
N GLU A 35 -26.57 -12.11 4.24
CA GLU A 35 -27.74 -12.88 4.64
C GLU A 35 -28.25 -13.76 3.50
N ALA A 36 -28.23 -13.27 2.25
CA ALA A 36 -28.59 -14.06 1.06
C ALA A 36 -27.63 -15.24 0.82
N ALA A 37 -26.33 -15.11 1.20
CA ALA A 37 -25.35 -16.19 1.18
C ALA A 37 -25.41 -17.11 2.42
N GLY A 38 -26.29 -16.79 3.38
CA GLY A 38 -26.49 -17.55 4.62
C GLY A 38 -25.49 -17.25 5.73
N TRP A 39 -24.56 -16.32 5.56
CA TRP A 39 -23.75 -15.77 6.65
C TRP A 39 -24.53 -14.64 7.34
N LYS A 40 -24.53 -14.65 8.66
CA LYS A 40 -25.18 -13.63 9.48
C LYS A 40 -24.12 -12.81 10.18
N TRP A 41 -24.25 -11.48 10.12
CA TRP A 41 -23.44 -10.60 10.94
C TRP A 41 -23.76 -10.84 12.42
N ASP A 42 -22.73 -10.92 13.27
CA ASP A 42 -22.88 -11.12 14.73
C ASP A 42 -23.35 -9.85 15.46
N GLU A 43 -23.68 -8.77 14.69
CA GLU A 43 -24.14 -7.45 15.14
C GLU A 43 -23.13 -6.72 16.06
N LYS A 44 -21.87 -7.22 16.11
CA LYS A 44 -20.78 -6.55 16.82
C LYS A 44 -19.84 -5.91 15.83
N GLU A 45 -19.77 -4.60 15.87
CA GLU A 45 -18.74 -3.83 15.20
C GLU A 45 -17.67 -3.46 16.21
N MET A 46 -16.43 -3.76 15.88
CA MET A 46 -15.28 -3.35 16.68
C MET A 46 -14.53 -2.27 15.93
N GLU A 47 -14.27 -1.15 16.59
CA GLU A 47 -13.50 -0.05 16.04
C GLU A 47 -12.21 0.15 16.81
N TYR A 48 -11.13 0.38 16.06
CA TYR A 48 -9.81 0.66 16.61
C TYR A 48 -9.25 1.93 15.95
N ASN A 49 -8.60 2.75 16.76
CA ASN A 49 -7.87 3.94 16.33
C ASN A 49 -6.35 3.75 16.56
N SER A 50 -5.55 4.77 16.26
CA SER A 50 -4.09 4.70 16.38
C SER A 50 -3.56 4.35 17.79
N LYS A 51 -4.37 4.52 18.83
CA LYS A 51 -3.99 4.18 20.22
C LYS A 51 -4.35 2.75 20.59
N SER A 52 -5.46 2.22 20.04
CA SER A 52 -5.98 0.90 20.36
C SER A 52 -5.66 -0.17 19.30
N LEU A 53 -5.01 0.19 18.20
CA LEU A 53 -4.67 -0.77 17.15
C LEU A 53 -3.74 -1.89 17.64
N PHE A 54 -2.82 -1.57 18.57
CA PHE A 54 -1.94 -2.55 19.20
C PHE A 54 -2.69 -3.60 20.03
N ASP A 55 -3.85 -3.25 20.59
CA ASP A 55 -4.70 -4.20 21.34
C ASP A 55 -5.30 -5.26 20.40
N TYR A 56 -5.43 -4.94 19.11
CA TYR A 56 -5.98 -5.83 18.08
C TYR A 56 -4.91 -6.72 17.41
N MET A 57 -3.75 -6.17 17.07
CA MET A 57 -2.78 -6.85 16.21
C MET A 57 -1.32 -6.78 16.69
N ASP A 58 -1.09 -6.43 17.96
CA ASP A 58 0.24 -6.34 18.56
C ASP A 58 1.24 -5.52 17.71
N GLY A 59 2.46 -6.01 17.55
CA GLY A 59 3.52 -5.35 16.79
C GLY A 59 3.24 -5.14 15.30
N ALA A 60 2.27 -5.85 14.71
CA ALA A 60 1.88 -5.65 13.32
C ALA A 60 1.25 -4.26 13.08
N ALA A 61 0.73 -3.61 14.12
CA ALA A 61 0.17 -2.26 14.06
C ALA A 61 1.16 -1.22 13.49
N GLU A 62 2.46 -1.39 13.70
CA GLU A 62 3.48 -0.45 13.22
C GLU A 62 3.43 -0.27 11.70
N LEU A 63 3.18 -1.33 10.94
CA LEU A 63 3.03 -1.28 9.48
C LEU A 63 1.94 -0.29 9.08
N TYR A 64 0.76 -0.41 9.68
CA TYR A 64 -0.40 0.44 9.38
C TYR A 64 -0.17 1.90 9.78
N LEU A 65 0.43 2.12 10.95
CA LEU A 65 0.74 3.46 11.45
C LEU A 65 1.74 4.21 10.56
N VAL A 66 2.70 3.52 9.95
CA VAL A 66 3.64 4.11 8.99
C VAL A 66 2.90 4.65 7.76
N TYR A 67 1.83 3.98 7.31
CA TYR A 67 0.98 4.40 6.20
C TYR A 67 -0.18 5.32 6.62
N GLY A 68 -0.09 6.01 7.75
CA GLY A 68 -1.08 7.03 8.11
C GLY A 68 -2.43 6.45 8.50
N PHE A 69 -2.45 5.30 9.18
CA PHE A 69 -3.66 4.66 9.68
C PHE A 69 -4.53 5.61 10.51
N GLN A 70 -5.84 5.66 10.23
CA GLN A 70 -6.82 6.47 10.94
C GLN A 70 -7.76 5.61 11.78
N ARG A 71 -8.39 4.59 11.18
CA ARG A 71 -9.39 3.74 11.80
C ARG A 71 -9.40 2.35 11.18
N LEU A 72 -9.65 1.34 12.00
CA LEU A 72 -10.00 -0.01 11.61
C LEU A 72 -11.41 -0.31 12.09
N THR A 73 -12.25 -0.78 11.18
CA THR A 73 -13.56 -1.36 11.49
C THR A 73 -13.51 -2.86 11.23
N VAL A 74 -13.88 -3.66 12.23
CA VAL A 74 -13.90 -5.13 12.13
C VAL A 74 -15.32 -5.65 12.30
N ARG A 75 -15.76 -6.50 11.36
CA ARG A 75 -17.04 -7.21 11.40
C ARG A 75 -16.83 -8.69 11.21
N LYS A 76 -17.58 -9.51 11.95
CA LYS A 76 -17.58 -10.97 11.83
C LYS A 76 -18.93 -11.47 11.34
N PHE A 77 -18.88 -12.47 10.47
CA PHE A 77 -20.05 -13.11 9.89
C PHE A 77 -19.96 -14.60 10.15
N GLU A 78 -21.06 -15.19 10.61
CA GLU A 78 -21.15 -16.59 11.02
C GLU A 78 -22.15 -17.35 10.15
N LYS A 79 -21.89 -18.63 9.89
CA LYS A 79 -22.78 -19.58 9.25
C LYS A 79 -22.63 -20.95 9.92
N PRO A 80 -23.72 -21.65 10.26
CA PRO A 80 -23.64 -22.98 10.86
C PRO A 80 -22.79 -23.94 10.00
N SER A 81 -21.88 -24.65 10.65
CA SER A 81 -20.98 -25.62 10.03
C SER A 81 -19.99 -25.05 8.99
N GLN A 82 -19.82 -23.75 8.93
CA GLN A 82 -18.82 -23.06 8.12
C GLN A 82 -17.90 -22.21 9.00
N PRO A 83 -16.64 -21.99 8.61
CA PRO A 83 -15.76 -21.09 9.33
C PRO A 83 -16.31 -19.65 9.27
N PRO A 84 -16.14 -18.86 10.34
CA PRO A 84 -16.54 -17.45 10.33
C PRO A 84 -15.71 -16.65 9.30
N ILE A 85 -16.33 -15.62 8.71
CA ILE A 85 -15.64 -14.67 7.83
C ILE A 85 -15.44 -13.38 8.60
N THR A 86 -14.21 -12.86 8.58
CA THR A 86 -13.83 -11.58 9.17
C THR A 86 -13.61 -10.57 8.05
N LEU A 87 -14.25 -9.41 8.16
CA LEU A 87 -14.00 -8.22 7.36
C LEU A 87 -13.26 -7.19 8.20
N GLU A 88 -12.11 -6.78 7.76
CA GLU A 88 -11.31 -5.68 8.29
C GLU A 88 -11.27 -4.55 7.24
N LEU A 89 -11.76 -3.38 7.61
CA LEU A 89 -11.73 -2.20 6.76
C LEU A 89 -10.89 -1.11 7.42
N TYR A 90 -9.76 -0.82 6.80
CA TYR A 90 -8.78 0.17 7.27
C TYR A 90 -8.96 1.48 6.50
N GLU A 91 -9.18 2.57 7.23
CA GLU A 91 -9.17 3.92 6.71
C GLU A 91 -7.76 4.51 6.88
N MET A 92 -7.17 4.96 5.79
CA MET A 92 -5.83 5.55 5.73
C MET A 92 -5.91 7.06 5.50
N ASP A 93 -4.79 7.78 5.65
CA ASP A 93 -4.74 9.23 5.38
C ASP A 93 -5.01 9.57 3.92
N SER A 94 -4.54 8.72 3.01
CA SER A 94 -4.62 8.96 1.57
C SER A 94 -4.80 7.66 0.76
N SER A 95 -5.13 7.81 -0.52
CA SER A 95 -5.19 6.70 -1.48
C SER A 95 -3.81 6.06 -1.69
N GLU A 96 -2.77 6.88 -1.74
CA GLU A 96 -1.39 6.41 -1.87
C GLU A 96 -0.95 5.59 -0.65
N ASP A 97 -1.43 5.93 0.55
CA ASP A 97 -1.18 5.17 1.77
C ASP A 97 -1.89 3.81 1.75
N ALA A 98 -3.16 3.78 1.32
CA ALA A 98 -3.92 2.55 1.15
C ALA A 98 -3.28 1.65 0.08
N TYR A 99 -2.84 2.21 -1.05
CA TYR A 99 -2.06 1.50 -2.06
C TYR A 99 -0.74 0.96 -1.48
N GLY A 100 -0.03 1.76 -0.68
CA GLY A 100 1.23 1.38 -0.06
C GLY A 100 1.06 0.14 0.82
N LEU A 101 0.06 0.14 1.68
CA LEU A 101 -0.28 -0.99 2.53
C LEU A 101 -0.66 -2.23 1.69
N PHE A 102 -1.52 -2.06 0.67
CA PHE A 102 -1.89 -3.12 -0.27
C PHE A 102 -0.67 -3.68 -1.01
N SER A 103 0.21 -2.81 -1.53
CA SER A 103 1.37 -3.22 -2.31
C SER A 103 2.44 -3.91 -1.47
N PHE A 104 2.51 -3.63 -0.16
CA PHE A 104 3.60 -4.07 0.71
C PHE A 104 3.78 -5.59 0.72
N ASP A 105 2.70 -6.34 0.78
CA ASP A 105 2.73 -7.81 0.89
C ASP A 105 1.99 -8.54 -0.24
N ARG A 106 1.77 -7.86 -1.36
CA ARG A 106 1.05 -8.39 -2.51
C ARG A 106 1.80 -9.56 -3.14
N GLN A 107 1.14 -10.73 -3.24
CA GLN A 107 1.71 -11.97 -3.77
C GLN A 107 0.72 -12.76 -4.64
N ASP A 108 -0.58 -12.68 -4.36
CA ASP A 108 -1.60 -13.54 -4.93
C ASP A 108 -2.18 -13.00 -6.25
N GLU A 109 -3.08 -13.77 -6.89
CA GLU A 109 -3.69 -13.43 -8.15
C GLU A 109 -4.70 -12.28 -8.00
N ALA A 110 -4.80 -11.44 -9.03
CA ALA A 110 -5.75 -10.33 -9.03
C ALA A 110 -7.19 -10.83 -9.03
N ALA A 111 -8.04 -10.31 -8.14
CA ALA A 111 -9.45 -10.67 -8.00
C ALA A 111 -10.42 -9.75 -8.75
N GLY A 112 -9.93 -8.61 -9.30
CA GLY A 112 -10.76 -7.64 -10.02
C GLY A 112 -11.74 -6.89 -9.13
N ILE A 113 -11.40 -6.64 -7.86
CA ILE A 113 -12.22 -5.96 -6.86
C ILE A 113 -11.52 -4.66 -6.44
N GLY A 114 -12.28 -3.57 -6.22
CA GLY A 114 -11.71 -2.28 -5.90
C GLY A 114 -10.88 -1.69 -7.03
N GLN A 115 -9.87 -0.89 -6.70
CA GLN A 115 -8.91 -0.33 -7.66
C GLN A 115 -7.71 -1.27 -7.88
N GLY A 116 -7.42 -2.13 -6.92
CA GLY A 116 -6.48 -3.23 -7.03
C GLY A 116 -6.76 -4.25 -5.94
N SER A 117 -6.64 -5.53 -6.27
CA SER A 117 -6.95 -6.63 -5.35
C SER A 117 -6.10 -7.85 -5.63
N GLU A 118 -6.05 -8.74 -4.64
CA GLU A 118 -5.53 -10.10 -4.76
C GLU A 118 -6.35 -11.06 -3.93
N PHE A 119 -6.41 -12.32 -4.36
CA PHE A 119 -7.09 -13.40 -3.64
C PHE A 119 -6.26 -14.67 -3.70
N GLY A 120 -6.01 -15.28 -2.55
CA GLY A 120 -5.30 -16.54 -2.40
C GLY A 120 -5.45 -17.09 -0.99
N GLY A 121 -5.50 -18.42 -0.83
CA GLY A 121 -5.59 -19.07 0.48
C GLY A 121 -6.78 -18.63 1.34
N GLY A 122 -7.93 -18.30 0.73
CA GLY A 122 -9.11 -17.82 1.46
C GLY A 122 -9.05 -16.37 1.95
N LEU A 123 -7.98 -15.63 1.61
CA LEU A 123 -7.77 -14.22 1.95
C LEU A 123 -7.94 -13.34 0.72
N LEU A 124 -8.88 -12.41 0.78
CA LEU A 124 -9.04 -11.32 -0.17
C LEU A 124 -8.46 -10.04 0.43
N ARG A 125 -7.58 -9.38 -0.31
CA ARG A 125 -7.12 -8.03 0.00
C ARG A 125 -7.40 -7.11 -1.17
N PHE A 126 -7.88 -5.90 -0.91
CA PHE A 126 -8.05 -4.88 -1.93
C PHE A 126 -7.89 -3.47 -1.37
N TRP A 127 -7.65 -2.51 -2.24
CA TRP A 127 -7.70 -1.10 -1.91
C TRP A 127 -8.66 -0.35 -2.85
N LYS A 128 -9.29 0.70 -2.33
CA LYS A 128 -10.13 1.64 -3.09
C LYS A 128 -10.20 2.99 -2.37
N GLY A 129 -9.88 4.08 -3.08
CA GLY A 129 -9.71 5.39 -2.45
C GLY A 129 -8.71 5.30 -1.29
N LYS A 130 -9.03 5.90 -0.16
CA LYS A 130 -8.19 5.83 1.05
C LYS A 130 -8.41 4.55 1.90
N TYR A 131 -9.15 3.56 1.39
CA TYR A 131 -9.46 2.34 2.14
C TYR A 131 -8.63 1.16 1.66
N PHE A 132 -8.14 0.38 2.63
CA PHE A 132 -7.61 -0.96 2.43
C PHE A 132 -8.52 -1.95 3.14
N ALA A 133 -8.88 -3.04 2.50
CA ALA A 133 -9.70 -4.09 3.07
C ALA A 133 -8.99 -5.44 3.07
N SER A 134 -9.17 -6.19 4.15
CA SER A 134 -8.75 -7.58 4.33
C SER A 134 -9.97 -8.40 4.71
N ILE A 135 -10.32 -9.42 3.93
CA ILE A 135 -11.49 -10.28 4.17
C ILE A 135 -11.03 -11.72 4.10
N TYR A 136 -11.23 -12.45 5.18
CA TYR A 136 -10.71 -13.82 5.29
C TYR A 136 -11.60 -14.72 6.13
N ALA A 137 -11.40 -16.02 5.99
CA ALA A 137 -11.99 -17.05 6.82
C ALA A 137 -10.90 -18.00 7.33
N ASP A 138 -11.10 -18.51 8.55
CA ASP A 138 -10.22 -19.50 9.16
C ASP A 138 -10.53 -20.92 8.64
N GLY A 139 -10.57 -21.08 7.29
CA GLY A 139 -10.86 -22.34 6.64
C GLY A 139 -11.02 -22.21 5.14
N GLU A 140 -10.91 -23.33 4.46
CA GLU A 140 -10.98 -23.43 3.00
C GLU A 140 -12.31 -24.04 2.55
N GLY A 141 -12.71 -23.76 1.31
CA GLY A 141 -13.87 -24.33 0.66
C GLY A 141 -14.51 -23.38 -0.35
N ALA A 142 -14.99 -23.93 -1.47
CA ALA A 142 -15.53 -23.15 -2.58
C ALA A 142 -16.69 -22.22 -2.15
N GLU A 143 -17.50 -22.63 -1.18
CA GLU A 143 -18.61 -21.83 -0.66
C GLU A 143 -18.09 -20.63 0.14
N VAL A 144 -17.09 -20.86 0.99
CA VAL A 144 -16.43 -19.81 1.81
C VAL A 144 -15.70 -18.81 0.91
N GLU A 145 -14.92 -19.28 -0.04
CA GLU A 145 -14.19 -18.43 -1.01
C GLU A 145 -15.16 -17.58 -1.83
N SER A 146 -16.27 -18.17 -2.28
CA SER A 146 -17.33 -17.45 -3.00
C SER A 146 -17.96 -16.35 -2.14
N ALA A 147 -18.18 -16.62 -0.85
CA ALA A 147 -18.72 -15.64 0.10
C ALA A 147 -17.72 -14.51 0.38
N VAL A 148 -16.42 -14.81 0.59
CA VAL A 148 -15.35 -13.82 0.77
C VAL A 148 -15.28 -12.88 -0.45
N LEU A 149 -15.30 -13.43 -1.67
CA LEU A 149 -15.27 -12.62 -2.89
C LEU A 149 -16.56 -11.79 -3.08
N ALA A 150 -17.72 -12.33 -2.72
CA ALA A 150 -18.98 -11.59 -2.77
C ALA A 150 -19.00 -10.42 -1.77
N MET A 151 -18.52 -10.65 -0.54
CA MET A 151 -18.37 -9.62 0.47
C MET A 151 -17.41 -8.53 0.02
N GLY A 152 -16.28 -8.90 -0.60
CA GLY A 152 -15.32 -7.95 -1.15
C GLY A 152 -15.91 -7.05 -2.21
N ARG A 153 -16.70 -7.61 -3.15
CA ARG A 153 -17.41 -6.81 -4.18
C ARG A 153 -18.37 -5.83 -3.53
N ALA A 154 -19.22 -6.30 -2.62
CA ALA A 154 -20.17 -5.45 -1.92
C ALA A 154 -19.47 -4.33 -1.13
N THR A 155 -18.40 -4.65 -0.39
CA THR A 155 -17.62 -3.65 0.35
C THR A 155 -17.00 -2.62 -0.59
N ALA A 156 -16.44 -3.05 -1.74
CA ALA A 156 -15.88 -2.14 -2.72
C ALA A 156 -16.92 -1.24 -3.39
N GLU A 157 -18.16 -1.70 -3.58
CA GLU A 157 -19.28 -0.91 -4.10
C GLU A 157 -19.72 0.18 -3.13
N LEU A 158 -19.70 -0.10 -1.83
CA LEU A 158 -20.03 0.87 -0.78
C LEU A 158 -19.02 2.00 -0.66
N ILE A 159 -17.75 1.75 -0.98
CA ILE A 159 -16.73 2.79 -1.02
C ILE A 159 -16.91 3.61 -2.31
N GLN A 160 -17.50 4.81 -2.17
CA GLN A 160 -17.74 5.70 -3.31
C GLN A 160 -16.48 6.44 -3.77
N GLU A 161 -15.51 6.61 -2.89
CA GLU A 161 -14.26 7.30 -3.17
C GLU A 161 -13.35 6.46 -4.05
N THR A 162 -12.70 7.10 -5.01
CA THR A 162 -11.53 6.58 -5.74
C THR A 162 -10.37 7.54 -5.55
N GLY A 163 -9.15 7.08 -5.73
CA GLY A 163 -7.98 7.93 -5.59
C GLY A 163 -6.82 7.46 -6.46
N PRO A 164 -5.79 8.28 -6.64
CA PRO A 164 -4.64 7.92 -7.46
C PRO A 164 -3.79 6.84 -6.79
N GLU A 165 -3.09 6.08 -7.62
CA GLU A 165 -1.87 5.38 -7.21
C GLU A 165 -0.74 6.40 -6.99
N PRO A 166 0.29 6.08 -6.20
CA PRO A 166 1.44 6.96 -6.05
C PRO A 166 2.12 7.20 -7.40
N LYS A 167 2.22 8.46 -7.82
CA LYS A 167 2.84 8.83 -9.10
C LYS A 167 4.26 8.29 -9.29
N LEU A 168 4.96 8.03 -8.18
CA LEU A 168 6.31 7.47 -8.22
C LEU A 168 6.34 6.05 -8.81
N VAL A 169 5.23 5.30 -8.71
CA VAL A 169 5.10 3.95 -9.29
C VAL A 169 5.09 3.99 -10.82
N ASP A 170 4.53 5.04 -11.42
CA ASP A 170 4.48 5.21 -12.88
C ASP A 170 5.86 5.48 -13.51
N LEU A 171 6.82 5.89 -12.68
CA LEU A 171 8.16 6.25 -13.13
C LEU A 171 9.11 5.05 -13.24
N ILE A 172 8.75 3.86 -12.74
CA ILE A 172 9.59 2.68 -12.88
C ILE A 172 9.50 2.11 -14.29
N PRO A 173 10.63 1.67 -14.89
CA PRO A 173 10.63 1.01 -16.20
C PRO A 173 9.81 -0.28 -16.17
N GLY A 174 9.05 -0.51 -17.25
CA GLY A 174 8.09 -1.62 -17.35
C GLY A 174 8.69 -2.97 -17.71
N LYS A 175 7.81 -3.86 -18.23
CA LYS A 175 8.14 -5.26 -18.60
C LYS A 175 9.24 -5.38 -19.64
N ASP A 176 9.40 -4.41 -20.53
CA ASP A 176 10.48 -4.37 -21.54
C ASP A 176 11.88 -4.36 -20.91
N PHE A 177 11.98 -3.88 -19.66
CA PHE A 177 13.19 -3.90 -18.86
C PHE A 177 13.29 -5.14 -17.96
N GLY A 178 12.31 -6.03 -17.99
CA GLY A 178 12.26 -7.25 -17.18
C GLY A 178 11.62 -7.04 -15.80
N LEU A 179 10.75 -6.02 -15.64
CA LEU A 179 10.00 -5.83 -14.39
C LEU A 179 9.23 -7.10 -14.06
N VAL A 180 9.49 -7.63 -12.85
CA VAL A 180 8.76 -8.76 -12.31
C VAL A 180 7.35 -8.31 -11.93
N ASP A 181 6.36 -9.01 -12.41
CA ASP A 181 4.96 -8.66 -12.18
C ASP A 181 4.66 -8.56 -10.67
N ARG A 182 3.90 -7.57 -10.27
CA ARG A 182 3.49 -7.29 -8.89
C ARG A 182 4.66 -7.12 -7.90
N SER A 183 5.89 -6.88 -8.36
CA SER A 183 7.06 -6.70 -7.48
C SER A 183 7.22 -5.29 -6.92
N ALA A 184 6.56 -4.29 -7.51
CA ALA A 184 6.64 -2.92 -7.05
C ALA A 184 6.00 -2.76 -5.66
N ARG A 185 6.75 -2.12 -4.74
CA ARG A 185 6.35 -1.81 -3.36
C ARG A 185 6.50 -0.33 -3.11
N TYR A 186 5.43 0.33 -2.69
CA TYR A 186 5.49 1.72 -2.27
C TYR A 186 5.78 1.79 -0.77
N LEU A 187 6.81 2.51 -0.36
CA LEU A 187 7.39 2.45 0.98
C LEU A 187 7.62 3.85 1.55
N LYS A 188 7.37 4.04 2.85
CA LYS A 188 7.57 5.29 3.59
C LYS A 188 8.54 5.16 4.78
N SER A 189 9.23 4.04 4.93
CA SER A 189 10.08 3.78 6.09
C SER A 189 11.27 2.89 5.71
N HIS A 190 12.43 3.15 6.30
CA HIS A 190 13.60 2.29 6.15
C HIS A 190 13.39 0.91 6.79
N VAL A 191 12.58 0.82 7.85
CA VAL A 191 12.24 -0.46 8.49
C VAL A 191 11.46 -1.33 7.52
N LEU A 192 10.44 -0.78 6.86
CA LEU A 192 9.65 -1.50 5.86
C LEU A 192 10.49 -1.85 4.63
N LEU A 193 11.38 -0.96 4.19
CA LEU A 193 12.32 -1.25 3.10
C LEU A 193 13.20 -2.46 3.46
N ASN A 194 13.78 -2.47 4.66
CA ASN A 194 14.65 -3.56 5.11
C ASN A 194 13.92 -4.91 5.28
N GLN A 195 12.61 -4.91 5.54
CA GLN A 195 11.82 -6.14 5.55
C GLN A 195 11.67 -6.75 4.15
N ARG A 196 11.75 -5.94 3.09
CA ARG A 196 11.64 -6.39 1.69
C ARG A 196 13.00 -6.54 1.02
N PHE A 197 13.90 -5.64 1.32
CA PHE A 197 15.27 -5.63 0.81
C PHE A 197 16.19 -4.98 1.83
N PHE A 198 16.98 -5.77 2.53
CA PHE A 198 17.88 -5.26 3.57
C PHE A 198 19.01 -4.44 2.96
N ILE A 199 19.15 -3.21 3.41
CA ILE A 199 20.21 -2.28 2.98
C ILE A 199 21.18 -2.01 4.13
N ALA A 200 20.69 -1.56 5.28
CA ALA A 200 21.50 -1.26 6.45
C ALA A 200 20.62 -1.18 7.72
N HIS A 201 21.18 -1.44 8.88
CA HIS A 201 20.49 -1.25 10.15
C HIS A 201 20.12 0.22 10.41
N GLN A 202 20.95 1.13 9.97
CA GLN A 202 20.73 2.56 10.10
C GLN A 202 19.93 3.10 8.90
N ASN A 203 19.22 4.19 9.10
CA ASN A 203 18.46 4.86 8.05
C ASN A 203 19.38 5.70 7.14
N ILE A 204 20.27 5.04 6.41
CA ILE A 204 21.27 5.70 5.54
C ILE A 204 20.66 6.43 4.34
N LEU A 205 19.39 6.17 4.03
CA LEU A 205 18.63 6.84 2.97
C LEU A 205 17.73 7.96 3.49
N ASN A 206 17.79 8.28 4.79
CA ASN A 206 16.97 9.31 5.45
C ASN A 206 15.47 9.21 5.13
N LEU A 207 14.95 7.96 5.00
CA LEU A 207 13.53 7.73 4.74
C LEU A 207 12.69 8.21 5.93
N SER A 208 11.56 8.83 5.64
CA SER A 208 10.62 9.36 6.63
C SER A 208 9.21 9.37 6.04
N ARG A 209 8.19 9.70 6.85
CA ARG A 209 6.81 9.85 6.37
C ARG A 209 6.64 10.91 5.27
N ARG A 210 7.61 11.81 5.09
CA ARG A 210 7.62 12.83 4.03
C ARG A 210 8.35 12.41 2.77
N THR A 211 8.94 11.21 2.76
CA THR A 211 9.58 10.62 1.58
C THR A 211 8.67 9.59 0.96
N GLU A 212 8.76 9.45 -0.34
CA GLU A 212 8.12 8.39 -1.10
C GLU A 212 9.20 7.49 -1.68
N ALA A 213 9.05 6.19 -1.56
CA ALA A 213 9.99 5.25 -2.15
C ALA A 213 9.26 4.13 -2.89
N VAL A 214 9.79 3.72 -4.02
CA VAL A 214 9.33 2.53 -4.75
C VAL A 214 10.50 1.56 -4.89
N LEU A 215 10.33 0.37 -4.35
CA LEU A 215 11.23 -0.76 -4.58
C LEU A 215 10.58 -1.68 -5.64
N ALA A 216 11.30 -1.98 -6.70
CA ALA A 216 10.84 -2.90 -7.75
C ALA A 216 11.92 -3.93 -8.09
N GLN A 217 11.51 -5.17 -8.38
CA GLN A 217 12.40 -6.24 -8.78
C GLN A 217 12.34 -6.44 -10.30
N TYR A 218 13.50 -6.60 -10.89
CA TYR A 218 13.69 -6.92 -12.30
C TYR A 218 14.35 -8.28 -12.41
N SER A 219 14.05 -9.02 -13.48
CA SER A 219 14.66 -10.30 -13.77
C SER A 219 15.00 -10.40 -15.26
N ARG A 220 16.27 -10.67 -15.57
CA ARG A 220 16.76 -11.02 -16.90
C ARG A 220 17.62 -12.27 -16.79
N GLU A 221 17.37 -13.26 -17.61
CA GLU A 221 18.14 -14.52 -17.65
C GLU A 221 18.29 -15.16 -16.25
N LYS A 222 17.22 -15.09 -15.42
CA LYS A 222 17.17 -15.53 -14.01
C LYS A 222 18.06 -14.74 -13.04
N GLN A 223 18.71 -13.66 -13.50
CA GLN A 223 19.41 -12.72 -12.63
C GLN A 223 18.44 -11.67 -12.09
N LYS A 224 18.52 -11.43 -10.78
CA LYS A 224 17.66 -10.46 -10.10
C LYS A 224 18.40 -9.14 -9.89
N THR A 225 17.74 -8.05 -10.23
CA THR A 225 18.17 -6.66 -9.99
C THR A 225 17.07 -5.93 -9.25
N ASN A 226 17.40 -5.10 -8.28
CA ASN A 226 16.42 -4.27 -7.59
C ASN A 226 16.64 -2.80 -7.95
N LEU A 227 15.55 -2.12 -8.28
CA LEU A 227 15.50 -0.67 -8.45
C LEU A 227 14.83 -0.06 -7.22
N LEU A 228 15.49 0.90 -6.60
CA LEU A 228 14.91 1.74 -5.56
C LEU A 228 14.88 3.19 -6.05
N LEU A 229 13.68 3.74 -6.17
CA LEU A 229 13.42 5.12 -6.55
C LEU A 229 12.86 5.86 -5.35
N ILE A 230 13.48 6.96 -4.94
CA ILE A 230 13.07 7.73 -3.75
C ILE A 230 12.89 9.19 -4.13
N ARG A 231 11.74 9.77 -3.78
CA ARG A 231 11.46 11.20 -3.85
C ARG A 231 11.51 11.81 -2.45
N TYR A 232 12.25 12.90 -2.33
CA TYR A 232 12.39 13.66 -1.10
C TYR A 232 11.59 14.97 -1.18
N PRO A 233 11.30 15.62 -0.04
CA PRO A 233 10.61 16.92 -0.03
C PRO A 233 11.33 18.04 -0.77
N GLY A 234 12.63 17.89 -1.01
CA GLY A 234 13.43 18.86 -1.73
C GLY A 234 14.79 18.35 -2.14
N VAL A 235 15.48 19.16 -2.98
CA VAL A 235 16.79 18.82 -3.55
C VAL A 235 17.88 18.67 -2.48
N LYS A 236 17.78 19.45 -1.38
CA LYS A 236 18.76 19.37 -0.28
C LYS A 236 18.65 18.03 0.44
N GLU A 237 17.44 17.63 0.80
CA GLU A 237 17.17 16.35 1.46
C GLU A 237 17.61 15.16 0.60
N ALA A 238 17.36 15.22 -0.71
CA ALA A 238 17.82 14.20 -1.66
C ALA A 238 19.33 14.11 -1.72
N ARG A 239 20.03 15.26 -1.74
CA ARG A 239 21.49 15.32 -1.75
C ARG A 239 22.08 14.74 -0.46
N ASP A 240 21.54 15.16 0.70
CA ASP A 240 22.03 14.70 2.00
C ASP A 240 21.84 13.17 2.13
N ALA A 241 20.72 12.63 1.66
CA ALA A 241 20.45 11.21 1.64
C ALA A 241 21.36 10.44 0.68
N TYR A 242 21.58 10.98 -0.52
CA TYR A 242 22.50 10.40 -1.50
C TYR A 242 23.93 10.32 -0.94
N GLN A 243 24.43 11.40 -0.32
CA GLN A 243 25.76 11.44 0.30
C GLN A 243 25.87 10.45 1.46
N SER A 244 24.85 10.35 2.32
CA SER A 244 24.78 9.39 3.40
C SER A 244 24.82 7.96 2.89
N PHE A 245 24.03 7.65 1.84
CA PHE A 245 24.02 6.34 1.21
C PHE A 245 25.38 6.00 0.60
N MET A 246 25.96 6.89 -0.21
CA MET A 246 27.25 6.67 -0.83
C MET A 246 28.36 6.43 0.19
N GLY A 247 28.41 7.21 1.27
CA GLY A 247 29.42 7.07 2.33
C GLY A 247 29.27 5.79 3.16
N ALA A 248 28.04 5.32 3.37
CA ALA A 248 27.77 4.15 4.21
C ALA A 248 27.70 2.83 3.42
N TYR A 249 27.14 2.85 2.22
CA TYR A 249 26.90 1.64 1.44
C TYR A 249 27.97 1.40 0.35
N LEU A 250 28.53 2.47 -0.22
CA LEU A 250 29.55 2.41 -1.27
C LEU A 250 30.79 3.25 -0.89
N PRO A 251 31.44 2.98 0.26
CA PRO A 251 32.56 3.81 0.75
C PRO A 251 33.74 3.85 -0.23
N ASP A 252 33.96 2.80 -1.00
CA ASP A 252 35.05 2.66 -1.97
C ASP A 252 34.72 3.22 -3.34
N ALA A 253 33.58 3.89 -3.51
CA ALA A 253 33.16 4.45 -4.80
C ALA A 253 34.14 5.47 -5.39
N GLY A 254 34.92 6.18 -4.54
CA GLY A 254 35.91 7.16 -4.98
C GLY A 254 35.32 8.28 -5.84
N GLY A 255 34.06 8.67 -5.57
CA GLY A 255 33.34 9.69 -6.34
C GLY A 255 32.63 9.14 -7.59
N LYS A 256 32.68 7.84 -7.86
CA LYS A 256 31.92 7.19 -8.94
C LYS A 256 30.50 6.88 -8.46
N ASP A 257 29.56 6.86 -9.37
CA ASP A 257 28.16 6.50 -9.12
C ASP A 257 27.87 4.98 -9.34
N LEU A 258 28.87 4.22 -9.81
CA LEU A 258 28.82 2.80 -10.16
C LEU A 258 29.96 2.04 -9.48
N VAL A 259 29.64 1.00 -8.73
CA VAL A 259 30.62 0.18 -7.99
C VAL A 259 30.28 -1.30 -8.17
N LYS A 260 31.31 -2.14 -8.30
CA LYS A 260 31.19 -3.57 -8.23
C LYS A 260 31.30 -4.01 -6.75
N THR A 261 30.24 -4.59 -6.22
CA THR A 261 30.12 -5.03 -4.84
C THR A 261 30.79 -6.39 -4.59
N GLU A 262 30.95 -6.78 -3.32
CA GLU A 262 31.64 -8.03 -2.92
C GLU A 262 31.01 -9.29 -3.54
N ASP A 263 29.71 -9.30 -3.78
CA ASP A 263 28.96 -10.37 -4.44
C ASP A 263 29.19 -10.44 -5.97
N GLN A 264 30.16 -9.68 -6.47
CA GLN A 264 30.55 -9.56 -7.89
C GLN A 264 29.46 -8.94 -8.80
N LYS A 265 28.44 -8.31 -8.22
CA LYS A 265 27.39 -7.58 -8.92
C LYS A 265 27.65 -6.08 -8.92
N TRP A 266 26.84 -5.35 -9.65
CA TRP A 266 26.99 -3.92 -9.79
C TRP A 266 25.87 -3.17 -9.06
N THR A 267 26.26 -2.16 -8.28
CA THR A 267 25.35 -1.22 -7.68
C THR A 267 25.64 0.18 -8.22
N MET A 268 24.57 0.88 -8.62
CA MET A 268 24.65 2.22 -9.17
C MET A 268 23.68 3.12 -8.46
N ALA A 269 24.13 4.34 -8.07
CA ALA A 269 23.27 5.31 -7.43
C ALA A 269 23.46 6.70 -8.07
N ARG A 270 22.34 7.43 -8.24
CA ARG A 270 22.36 8.78 -8.82
C ARG A 270 21.29 9.67 -8.20
N GLN A 271 21.61 10.93 -7.97
CA GLN A 271 20.66 11.95 -7.54
C GLN A 271 20.31 12.87 -8.71
N ARG A 272 19.00 13.10 -8.93
CA ARG A 272 18.44 14.03 -9.91
C ARG A 272 17.37 14.90 -9.26
N GLY A 273 17.65 16.19 -9.12
CA GLY A 273 16.71 17.06 -8.43
C GLY A 273 16.39 16.56 -7.02
N GLU A 274 15.13 16.35 -6.73
CA GLU A 274 14.62 15.81 -5.47
C GLU A 274 14.57 14.27 -5.40
N VAL A 275 15.09 13.58 -6.44
CA VAL A 275 15.00 12.13 -6.56
C VAL A 275 16.37 11.48 -6.40
N VAL A 276 16.42 10.35 -5.69
CA VAL A 276 17.55 9.42 -5.65
C VAL A 276 17.11 8.11 -6.28
N ILE A 277 17.93 7.61 -7.20
CA ILE A 277 17.74 6.34 -7.91
C ILE A 277 18.88 5.42 -7.51
N VAL A 278 18.57 4.19 -7.09
CA VAL A 278 19.57 3.17 -6.80
C VAL A 278 19.21 1.87 -7.51
N VAL A 279 20.15 1.34 -8.25
CA VAL A 279 20.07 0.01 -8.87
C VAL A 279 21.00 -0.92 -8.11
N PHE A 280 20.47 -2.00 -7.53
CA PHE A 280 21.23 -2.98 -6.76
C PHE A 280 21.34 -4.30 -7.48
N GLY A 281 22.52 -4.91 -7.44
CA GLY A 281 22.73 -6.29 -7.82
C GLY A 281 22.61 -6.56 -9.32
N ALA A 282 22.87 -5.56 -10.18
CA ALA A 282 22.86 -5.75 -11.62
C ALA A 282 24.00 -6.70 -12.05
N PRO A 283 23.76 -7.62 -13.00
CA PRO A 283 24.77 -8.58 -13.47
C PRO A 283 25.97 -7.88 -14.11
N THR A 284 25.74 -6.81 -14.86
CA THR A 284 26.78 -6.03 -15.55
C THR A 284 26.62 -4.53 -15.26
N ALA A 285 27.71 -3.80 -15.46
CA ALA A 285 27.69 -2.33 -15.41
C ALA A 285 26.69 -1.73 -16.43
N ALA A 286 26.60 -2.32 -17.63
CA ALA A 286 25.68 -1.90 -18.68
C ALA A 286 24.21 -2.10 -18.28
N ASP A 287 23.88 -3.20 -17.58
CA ASP A 287 22.50 -3.43 -17.08
C ASP A 287 22.11 -2.39 -16.04
N ALA A 288 23.04 -2.07 -15.11
CA ALA A 288 22.81 -1.03 -14.12
C ALA A 288 22.57 0.34 -14.77
N GLU A 289 23.42 0.72 -15.71
CA GLU A 289 23.31 1.99 -16.45
C GLU A 289 22.01 2.07 -17.26
N THR A 290 21.65 0.97 -17.94
CA THR A 290 20.44 0.90 -18.78
C THR A 290 19.17 1.11 -17.94
N LEU A 291 19.06 0.39 -16.81
CA LEU A 291 17.90 0.51 -15.94
C LEU A 291 17.82 1.88 -15.27
N LEU A 292 18.96 2.43 -14.82
CA LEU A 292 19.01 3.76 -14.22
C LEU A 292 18.62 4.84 -15.21
N LYS A 293 19.18 4.85 -16.44
CA LYS A 293 18.82 5.82 -17.50
C LYS A 293 17.35 5.75 -17.87
N ALA A 294 16.83 4.53 -18.06
CA ALA A 294 15.40 4.35 -18.36
C ALA A 294 14.49 4.91 -17.25
N THR A 295 14.97 4.93 -16.00
CA THR A 295 14.26 5.58 -14.89
C THR A 295 14.41 7.10 -14.94
N GLU A 296 15.61 7.62 -15.22
CA GLU A 296 15.87 9.08 -15.37
C GLU A 296 15.03 9.72 -16.48
N GLU A 297 14.84 9.02 -17.61
CA GLU A 297 14.04 9.50 -18.75
C GLU A 297 12.55 9.66 -18.44
N ARG A 298 12.09 9.13 -17.29
CA ARG A 298 10.69 9.20 -16.82
C ARG A 298 10.47 10.25 -15.73
N LEU A 299 11.55 10.86 -15.20
CA LEU A 299 11.47 11.94 -14.22
C LEU A 299 11.09 13.27 -14.86
#